data_a50e94bc5f2d53cf78db7e2ecaa31df4
#
_entry.id   a50e94bc5f2d53cf78db7e2ecaa31df4
#
_cell.length_a   1.000
_cell.length_b   1.000
_cell.length_c   1.000
_cell.angle_alpha   90.00
_cell.angle_beta   90.00
_cell.angle_gamma   90.00
#
_symmetry.space_group_name_H-M   'P 1'
#
loop_
_entity.id
_entity.type
_entity.pdbx_description
1 polymer ?
#
loop_
_entity_poly.entity_id
_entity_poly.type
_entity_poly.pdbx_seq_one_letter_code
_entity_poly.pdbx_strand_id
1 'polypeptide(L)'
;EEIIAAIPDYLARWGTHPSWSRLLGNPRLYAEIEEEMVALLGCEDVLLLPTITQIHMSVIPVLAGQGTIFLDGRAHKTIYDGAMVAAGYGATVFRFRHNDHEHLEEMIRILEPAKPWLIALDGVNSMTGNAPDLAAFGRIAQEYDALLYVDDAHGFGVVGERSPDEPCPYGVKGNSLFRHQNVSYDKAVLVGGLSKAYSSLLAFLALPTQLKEALKVLAPPYLYSGPSPVASLASTQVGLTV
;
A
#
# COMPACT_ATOMS: atom_id res chain seq x y z
N GLU A 1 -5.79 5.85 25.08
CA GLU A 1 -5.46 6.99 25.97
C GLU A 1 -4.04 7.50 25.73
N GLU A 2 -3.05 6.62 25.58
CA GLU A 2 -1.63 6.98 25.35
C GLU A 2 -1.43 7.85 24.11
N ILE A 3 -2.04 7.49 22.98
CA ILE A 3 -1.98 8.28 21.74
C ILE A 3 -2.45 9.71 21.97
N ILE A 4 -3.62 9.89 22.62
CA ILE A 4 -4.18 11.22 22.89
C ILE A 4 -3.28 12.03 23.80
N ALA A 5 -2.68 11.40 24.81
CA ALA A 5 -1.80 12.04 25.77
C ALA A 5 -0.48 12.54 25.12
N ALA A 6 0.02 11.84 24.12
CA ALA A 6 1.28 12.18 23.46
C ALA A 6 1.16 13.34 22.45
N ILE A 7 -0.01 13.54 21.82
CA ILE A 7 -0.21 14.54 20.74
C ILE A 7 0.26 15.93 21.13
N PRO A 8 -0.03 16.51 22.32
CA PRO A 8 0.42 17.84 22.68
C PRO A 8 1.95 18.04 22.59
N ASP A 9 2.73 17.06 23.01
CA ASP A 9 4.19 17.12 22.97
C ASP A 9 4.72 17.13 21.54
N TYR A 10 4.11 16.35 20.65
CA TYR A 10 4.43 16.36 19.21
C TYR A 10 4.09 17.72 18.58
N LEU A 11 2.92 18.28 18.91
CA LEU A 11 2.53 19.61 18.42
C LEU A 11 3.45 20.71 18.94
N ALA A 12 3.89 20.64 20.20
CA ALA A 12 4.85 21.58 20.76
C ALA A 12 6.22 21.50 20.06
N ARG A 13 6.64 20.30 19.68
CA ARG A 13 7.94 20.06 19.03
C ARG A 13 7.94 20.36 17.53
N TRP A 14 6.88 19.97 16.81
CA TRP A 14 6.85 19.95 15.35
C TRP A 14 5.89 20.97 14.72
N GLY A 15 5.09 21.67 15.52
CA GLY A 15 4.00 22.53 15.05
C GLY A 15 2.74 21.74 14.66
N THR A 16 1.77 22.42 14.06
CA THR A 16 0.48 21.81 13.71
C THR A 16 0.51 21.11 12.36
N HIS A 17 1.23 21.68 11.40
CA HIS A 17 1.30 21.19 10.03
C HIS A 17 2.58 21.72 9.35
N PRO A 18 3.36 20.85 8.69
CA PRO A 18 4.45 21.30 7.83
C PRO A 18 3.92 22.10 6.62
N SER A 19 4.53 23.23 6.32
CA SER A 19 4.00 24.18 5.31
C SER A 19 4.49 23.92 3.87
N TRP A 20 5.38 22.93 3.67
CA TRP A 20 6.05 22.64 2.40
C TRP A 20 5.71 21.26 1.90
N SER A 21 5.90 21.01 0.59
CA SER A 21 5.89 19.64 0.10
C SER A 21 7.06 18.84 0.71
N ARG A 22 6.90 17.54 0.85
CA ARG A 22 7.95 16.66 1.38
C ARG A 22 9.24 16.67 0.53
N LEU A 23 9.12 17.00 -0.75
CA LEU A 23 10.29 17.17 -1.62
C LEU A 23 11.21 18.31 -1.16
N LEU A 24 10.65 19.43 -0.69
CA LEU A 24 11.38 20.62 -0.28
C LEU A 24 11.80 20.58 1.19
N GLY A 25 11.02 19.94 2.04
CA GLY A 25 11.29 19.83 3.46
C GLY A 25 10.59 18.62 4.06
N ASN A 26 11.32 17.53 4.24
CA ASN A 26 10.80 16.31 4.86
C ASN A 26 11.05 16.33 6.37
N PRO A 27 10.03 16.53 7.22
CA PRO A 27 10.20 16.43 8.66
C PRO A 27 10.79 15.08 9.07
N ARG A 28 11.75 15.08 10.00
CA ARG A 28 12.40 13.85 10.48
C ARG A 28 11.39 12.83 11.02
N LEU A 29 10.28 13.28 11.56
CA LEU A 29 9.18 12.44 12.03
C LEU A 29 8.68 11.46 10.95
N TYR A 30 8.67 11.85 9.67
CA TYR A 30 8.32 10.93 8.58
C TYR A 30 9.34 9.80 8.42
N ALA A 31 10.64 10.14 8.49
CA ALA A 31 11.69 9.13 8.36
C ALA A 31 11.65 8.14 9.54
N GLU A 32 11.45 8.64 10.75
CA GLU A 32 11.31 7.81 11.96
C GLU A 32 10.14 6.83 11.83
N ILE A 33 8.96 7.28 11.38
CA ILE A 33 7.79 6.40 11.17
C ILE A 33 8.06 5.41 10.02
N GLU A 34 8.65 5.85 8.91
CA GLU A 34 8.98 4.97 7.78
C GLU A 34 9.95 3.85 8.20
N GLU A 35 10.97 4.16 9.02
CA GLU A 35 11.92 3.18 9.58
C GLU A 35 11.23 2.17 10.50
N GLU A 36 10.35 2.62 11.40
CA GLU A 36 9.56 1.75 12.28
C GLU A 36 8.65 0.81 11.47
N MET A 37 8.02 1.33 10.42
CA MET A 37 7.17 0.54 9.54
C MET A 37 7.95 -0.47 8.70
N VAL A 38 9.15 -0.13 8.23
CA VAL A 38 10.05 -1.08 7.55
C VAL A 38 10.34 -2.27 8.47
N ALA A 39 10.67 -2.01 9.74
CA ALA A 39 10.93 -3.07 10.72
C ALA A 39 9.69 -3.93 11.00
N LEU A 40 8.50 -3.31 11.12
CA LEU A 40 7.23 -4.01 11.36
C LEU A 40 6.81 -4.89 10.18
N LEU A 41 6.88 -4.35 8.96
CA LEU A 41 6.44 -5.01 7.74
C LEU A 41 7.47 -5.99 7.18
N GLY A 42 8.74 -5.83 7.52
CA GLY A 42 9.84 -6.62 6.97
C GLY A 42 10.04 -6.40 5.47
N CYS A 43 9.78 -5.19 5.00
CA CYS A 43 9.98 -4.76 3.61
C CYS A 43 11.31 -4.01 3.45
N GLU A 44 11.68 -3.71 2.21
CA GLU A 44 12.91 -2.96 1.90
C GLU A 44 12.76 -1.48 2.26
N ASP A 45 11.61 -0.88 1.95
CA ASP A 45 11.36 0.53 2.23
C ASP A 45 9.85 0.85 2.37
N VAL A 46 9.54 2.01 2.94
CA VAL A 46 8.19 2.52 3.11
C VAL A 46 8.11 3.97 2.62
N LEU A 47 7.04 4.32 1.92
CA LEU A 47 6.71 5.70 1.55
C LEU A 47 5.36 6.08 2.15
N LEU A 48 5.35 7.05 3.05
CA LEU A 48 4.12 7.59 3.65
C LEU A 48 3.50 8.65 2.73
N LEU A 49 2.19 8.59 2.56
CA LEU A 49 1.37 9.56 1.81
C LEU A 49 0.07 9.85 2.58
N PRO A 50 -0.63 10.95 2.29
CA PRO A 50 -1.75 11.39 3.14
C PRO A 50 -2.93 10.41 3.19
N THR A 51 -3.32 9.82 2.06
CA THR A 51 -4.49 8.91 2.00
C THR A 51 -4.32 7.81 0.95
N ILE A 52 -4.98 6.67 1.18
CA ILE A 52 -5.04 5.56 0.21
C ILE A 52 -5.64 6.02 -1.12
N THR A 53 -6.70 6.81 -1.10
CA THR A 53 -7.34 7.33 -2.32
C THR A 53 -6.35 8.10 -3.19
N GLN A 54 -5.54 8.99 -2.57
CA GLN A 54 -4.49 9.70 -3.31
C GLN A 54 -3.41 8.76 -3.83
N ILE A 55 -3.05 7.72 -3.06
CA ILE A 55 -2.12 6.69 -3.51
C ILE A 55 -2.64 6.04 -4.79
N HIS A 56 -3.85 5.48 -4.77
CA HIS A 56 -4.38 4.78 -5.94
C HIS A 56 -4.50 5.67 -7.17
N MET A 57 -5.03 6.89 -6.99
CA MET A 57 -5.23 7.84 -8.09
C MET A 57 -3.93 8.35 -8.72
N SER A 58 -2.82 8.30 -8.00
CA SER A 58 -1.54 8.85 -8.47
C SER A 58 -0.47 7.79 -8.76
N VAL A 59 -0.39 6.75 -7.93
CA VAL A 59 0.68 5.74 -8.04
C VAL A 59 0.34 4.69 -9.09
N ILE A 60 -0.91 4.23 -9.18
CA ILE A 60 -1.33 3.26 -10.21
C ILE A 60 -1.00 3.75 -11.63
N PRO A 61 -1.33 5.01 -12.03
CA PRO A 61 -0.94 5.52 -13.33
C PRO A 61 0.57 5.56 -13.57
N VAL A 62 1.36 5.89 -12.54
CA VAL A 62 2.83 5.91 -12.64
C VAL A 62 3.38 4.50 -12.86
N LEU A 63 2.91 3.52 -12.08
CA LEU A 63 3.39 2.14 -12.17
C LEU A 63 2.94 1.44 -13.45
N ALA A 64 1.74 1.72 -13.94
CA ALA A 64 1.21 1.12 -15.14
C ALA A 64 1.80 1.74 -16.43
N GLY A 65 2.15 3.03 -16.41
CA GLY A 65 2.55 3.75 -17.62
C GLY A 65 1.51 3.59 -18.75
N GLN A 66 1.97 3.22 -19.93
CA GLN A 66 1.10 2.87 -21.08
C GLN A 66 0.94 1.35 -21.26
N GLY A 67 1.27 0.58 -20.24
CA GLY A 67 1.17 -0.87 -20.23
C GLY A 67 -0.23 -1.39 -19.91
N THR A 68 -0.29 -2.50 -19.19
CA THR A 68 -1.55 -3.21 -18.91
C THR A 68 -1.78 -3.38 -17.43
N ILE A 69 -3.00 -3.09 -17.00
CA ILE A 69 -3.49 -3.33 -15.65
C ILE A 69 -4.44 -4.53 -15.68
N PHE A 70 -4.09 -5.58 -14.95
CA PHE A 70 -5.01 -6.65 -14.61
C PHE A 70 -5.65 -6.32 -13.26
N LEU A 71 -6.93 -5.98 -13.28
CA LEU A 71 -7.68 -5.51 -12.13
C LEU A 71 -8.63 -6.59 -11.61
N ASP A 72 -8.58 -6.88 -10.32
CA ASP A 72 -9.57 -7.76 -9.69
C ASP A 72 -11.01 -7.24 -9.91
N GLY A 73 -11.91 -8.15 -10.22
CA GLY A 73 -13.31 -7.84 -10.54
C GLY A 73 -14.10 -7.19 -9.41
N ARG A 74 -13.61 -7.29 -8.15
CA ARG A 74 -14.21 -6.67 -6.95
C ARG A 74 -13.22 -5.78 -6.19
N ALA A 75 -12.14 -5.36 -6.84
CA ALA A 75 -11.20 -4.41 -6.25
C ALA A 75 -11.94 -3.16 -5.75
N HIS A 76 -11.42 -2.58 -4.67
CA HIS A 76 -11.98 -1.37 -4.08
C HIS A 76 -12.15 -0.27 -5.14
N LYS A 77 -13.22 0.53 -5.00
CA LYS A 77 -13.58 1.58 -5.97
C LYS A 77 -12.40 2.51 -6.30
N THR A 78 -11.57 2.84 -5.32
CA THR A 78 -10.43 3.74 -5.53
C THR A 78 -9.29 3.11 -6.33
N ILE A 79 -9.09 1.78 -6.27
CA ILE A 79 -8.16 1.06 -7.16
C ILE A 79 -8.70 1.12 -8.61
N TYR A 80 -10.00 0.84 -8.77
CA TYR A 80 -10.67 0.98 -10.07
C TYR A 80 -10.51 2.40 -10.63
N ASP A 81 -10.74 3.44 -9.82
CA ASP A 81 -10.60 4.83 -10.25
C ASP A 81 -9.15 5.15 -10.65
N GLY A 82 -8.17 4.68 -9.88
CA GLY A 82 -6.76 4.79 -10.24
C GLY A 82 -6.42 4.11 -11.57
N ALA A 83 -7.00 2.92 -11.83
CA ALA A 83 -6.86 2.22 -13.10
C ALA A 83 -7.51 3.01 -14.26
N MET A 84 -8.66 3.66 -14.02
CA MET A 84 -9.30 4.52 -15.05
C MET A 84 -8.50 5.80 -15.32
N VAL A 85 -7.85 6.38 -14.31
CA VAL A 85 -6.90 7.48 -14.53
C VAL A 85 -5.73 7.01 -15.40
N ALA A 86 -5.16 5.84 -15.11
CA ALA A 86 -4.11 5.25 -15.96
C ALA A 86 -4.57 4.99 -17.41
N ALA A 87 -5.81 4.50 -17.58
CA ALA A 87 -6.41 4.31 -18.90
C ALA A 87 -6.51 5.63 -19.69
N GLY A 88 -6.83 6.73 -18.99
CA GLY A 88 -6.81 8.08 -19.58
C GLY A 88 -5.44 8.53 -20.09
N TYR A 89 -4.36 7.94 -19.59
CA TYR A 89 -2.97 8.15 -20.04
C TYR A 89 -2.46 7.07 -21.00
N GLY A 90 -3.32 6.15 -21.41
CA GLY A 90 -3.00 5.15 -22.43
C GLY A 90 -2.77 3.72 -21.93
N ALA A 91 -2.96 3.44 -20.65
CA ALA A 91 -2.92 2.08 -20.14
C ALA A 91 -4.15 1.27 -20.60
N THR A 92 -3.96 -0.03 -20.82
CA THR A 92 -5.07 -0.97 -21.07
C THR A 92 -5.49 -1.62 -19.76
N VAL A 93 -6.80 -1.75 -19.51
CA VAL A 93 -7.32 -2.35 -18.28
C VAL A 93 -8.16 -3.58 -18.61
N PHE A 94 -7.75 -4.72 -18.07
CA PHE A 94 -8.53 -5.96 -18.10
C PHE A 94 -8.99 -6.33 -16.70
N ARG A 95 -10.17 -6.93 -16.57
CA ARG A 95 -10.70 -7.37 -15.28
C ARG A 95 -10.74 -8.88 -15.22
N PHE A 96 -10.10 -9.46 -14.19
CA PHE A 96 -10.21 -10.89 -13.90
C PHE A 96 -11.24 -11.18 -12.80
N ARG A 97 -11.68 -12.44 -12.68
CA ARG A 97 -12.63 -12.87 -11.66
C ARG A 97 -12.02 -12.69 -10.26
N HIS A 98 -12.85 -12.25 -9.31
CA HIS A 98 -12.41 -11.93 -7.95
C HIS A 98 -11.61 -13.06 -7.29
N ASN A 99 -10.40 -12.73 -6.83
CA ASN A 99 -9.44 -13.63 -6.19
C ASN A 99 -9.06 -14.88 -7.01
N ASP A 100 -9.31 -14.88 -8.32
CA ASP A 100 -9.09 -16.02 -9.22
C ASP A 100 -7.78 -15.87 -9.99
N HIS A 101 -6.70 -16.39 -9.40
CA HIS A 101 -5.36 -16.33 -9.99
C HIS A 101 -5.23 -17.20 -11.24
N GLU A 102 -6.02 -18.29 -11.35
CA GLU A 102 -6.02 -19.16 -12.54
C GLU A 102 -6.60 -18.41 -13.74
N HIS A 103 -7.72 -17.71 -13.56
CA HIS A 103 -8.30 -16.85 -14.60
C HIS A 103 -7.38 -15.72 -15.00
N LEU A 104 -6.69 -15.10 -14.05
CA LEU A 104 -5.66 -14.10 -14.37
C LEU A 104 -4.57 -14.68 -15.27
N GLU A 105 -4.03 -15.84 -14.91
CA GLU A 105 -2.97 -16.48 -15.67
C GLU A 105 -3.43 -16.91 -17.08
N GLU A 106 -4.66 -17.42 -17.21
CA GLU A 106 -5.29 -17.71 -18.51
C GLU A 106 -5.38 -16.44 -19.37
N MET A 107 -5.83 -15.32 -18.80
CA MET A 107 -5.91 -14.05 -19.52
C MET A 107 -4.54 -13.56 -20.00
N ILE A 108 -3.51 -13.66 -19.18
CA ILE A 108 -2.13 -13.28 -19.54
C ILE A 108 -1.67 -14.08 -20.76
N ARG A 109 -1.90 -15.40 -20.77
CA ARG A 109 -1.49 -16.29 -21.87
C ARG A 109 -2.23 -16.04 -23.18
N ILE A 110 -3.52 -15.68 -23.10
CA ILE A 110 -4.35 -15.49 -24.28
C ILE A 110 -4.14 -14.09 -24.91
N LEU A 111 -4.00 -13.05 -24.06
CA LEU A 111 -4.06 -11.66 -24.53
C LEU A 111 -2.70 -11.13 -24.98
N GLU A 112 -1.59 -11.70 -24.49
CA GLU A 112 -0.22 -11.21 -24.74
C GLU A 112 -0.10 -9.68 -24.74
N PRO A 113 -0.58 -8.99 -23.68
CA PRO A 113 -0.78 -7.55 -23.71
C PRO A 113 0.53 -6.77 -23.56
N ALA A 114 0.46 -5.47 -23.85
CA ALA A 114 1.61 -4.57 -23.75
C ALA A 114 2.14 -4.45 -22.33
N LYS A 115 3.45 -4.54 -22.14
CA LYS A 115 4.15 -4.28 -20.87
C LYS A 115 4.37 -2.77 -20.64
N PRO A 116 4.58 -2.32 -19.39
CA PRO A 116 4.64 -3.13 -18.15
C PRO A 116 3.27 -3.65 -17.70
N TRP A 117 3.26 -4.69 -16.86
CA TRP A 117 2.03 -5.26 -16.32
C TRP A 117 1.89 -4.96 -14.84
N LEU A 118 0.71 -4.50 -14.45
CA LEU A 118 0.31 -4.26 -13.07
C LEU A 118 -0.86 -5.18 -12.71
N ILE A 119 -0.70 -6.04 -11.71
CA ILE A 119 -1.77 -6.87 -11.16
C ILE A 119 -2.28 -6.16 -9.91
N ALA A 120 -3.53 -5.68 -9.92
CA ALA A 120 -4.07 -4.86 -8.84
C ALA A 120 -5.31 -5.51 -8.19
N LEU A 121 -5.27 -5.68 -6.87
CA LEU A 121 -6.33 -6.32 -6.07
C LEU A 121 -6.33 -5.84 -4.62
N ASP A 122 -7.41 -6.15 -3.88
CA ASP A 122 -7.44 -5.99 -2.43
C ASP A 122 -6.70 -7.16 -1.73
N GLY A 123 -6.12 -6.92 -0.57
CA GLY A 123 -5.74 -7.93 0.40
C GLY A 123 -6.99 -8.49 1.08
N VAL A 124 -7.32 -8.04 2.28
CA VAL A 124 -8.62 -8.35 2.88
C VAL A 124 -9.70 -7.49 2.22
N ASN A 125 -10.63 -8.12 1.49
CA ASN A 125 -11.66 -7.38 0.79
C ASN A 125 -12.68 -6.77 1.75
N SER A 126 -12.96 -5.48 1.58
CA SER A 126 -13.81 -4.66 2.47
C SER A 126 -15.26 -5.14 2.57
N MET A 127 -15.79 -5.77 1.54
CA MET A 127 -17.21 -6.15 1.46
C MET A 127 -17.46 -7.63 1.76
N THR A 128 -16.51 -8.49 1.41
CA THR A 128 -16.67 -9.95 1.53
C THR A 128 -15.83 -10.54 2.66
N GLY A 129 -14.83 -9.80 3.16
CA GLY A 129 -13.93 -10.24 4.24
C GLY A 129 -12.97 -11.37 3.86
N ASN A 130 -13.01 -11.84 2.61
CA ASN A 130 -12.08 -12.88 2.12
C ASN A 130 -10.78 -12.24 1.65
N ALA A 131 -9.73 -13.07 1.63
CA ALA A 131 -8.42 -12.70 1.13
C ALA A 131 -8.02 -13.59 -0.06
N PRO A 132 -7.24 -13.07 -1.03
CA PRO A 132 -6.68 -13.87 -2.12
C PRO A 132 -5.56 -14.79 -1.63
N ASP A 133 -5.23 -15.79 -2.44
CA ASP A 133 -3.96 -16.50 -2.35
C ASP A 133 -2.84 -15.62 -2.93
N LEU A 134 -2.27 -14.74 -2.09
CA LEU A 134 -1.22 -13.82 -2.52
C LEU A 134 0.06 -14.54 -2.93
N ALA A 135 0.32 -15.74 -2.41
CA ALA A 135 1.47 -16.54 -2.83
C ALA A 135 1.34 -16.97 -4.30
N ALA A 136 0.13 -17.35 -4.73
CA ALA A 136 -0.14 -17.66 -6.12
C ALA A 136 -0.03 -16.43 -7.03
N PHE A 137 -0.62 -15.28 -6.62
CA PHE A 137 -0.49 -14.02 -7.37
C PHE A 137 0.96 -13.54 -7.44
N GLY A 138 1.74 -13.65 -6.36
CA GLY A 138 3.16 -13.30 -6.34
C GLY A 138 4.00 -14.17 -7.27
N ARG A 139 3.71 -15.47 -7.35
CA ARG A 139 4.36 -16.40 -8.30
C ARG A 139 4.08 -15.98 -9.75
N ILE A 140 2.83 -15.66 -10.09
CA ILE A 140 2.46 -15.14 -11.41
C ILE A 140 3.21 -13.83 -11.70
N ALA A 141 3.26 -12.90 -10.75
CA ALA A 141 3.98 -11.65 -10.92
C ALA A 141 5.48 -11.86 -11.23
N GLN A 142 6.11 -12.83 -10.56
CA GLN A 142 7.51 -13.17 -10.83
C GLN A 142 7.70 -13.86 -12.18
N GLU A 143 6.87 -14.86 -12.50
CA GLU A 143 6.98 -15.65 -13.74
C GLU A 143 6.79 -14.79 -14.99
N TYR A 144 5.83 -13.89 -14.95
CA TYR A 144 5.48 -13.04 -16.10
C TYR A 144 6.11 -11.65 -16.07
N ASP A 145 7.01 -11.37 -15.14
CA ASP A 145 7.64 -10.07 -14.96
C ASP A 145 6.61 -8.93 -14.86
N ALA A 146 5.64 -9.10 -13.95
CA ALA A 146 4.61 -8.14 -13.59
C ALA A 146 4.87 -7.56 -12.20
N LEU A 147 4.28 -6.42 -11.89
CA LEU A 147 4.25 -5.85 -10.54
C LEU A 147 2.93 -6.19 -9.86
N LEU A 148 2.98 -6.80 -8.69
CA LEU A 148 1.82 -7.07 -7.85
C LEU A 148 1.52 -5.85 -6.97
N TYR A 149 0.30 -5.33 -7.02
CA TYR A 149 -0.17 -4.17 -6.25
C TYR A 149 -1.36 -4.56 -5.39
N VAL A 150 -1.19 -4.56 -4.08
CA VAL A 150 -2.18 -5.05 -3.12
C VAL A 150 -2.59 -3.97 -2.14
N ASP A 151 -3.88 -3.66 -2.09
CA ASP A 151 -4.47 -2.79 -1.05
C ASP A 151 -4.88 -3.64 0.16
N ASP A 152 -4.08 -3.59 1.22
CA ASP A 152 -4.34 -4.29 2.48
C ASP A 152 -4.85 -3.35 3.58
N ALA A 153 -5.61 -2.33 3.23
CA ALA A 153 -6.17 -1.37 4.19
C ALA A 153 -7.04 -2.01 5.28
N HIS A 154 -7.64 -3.17 5.00
CA HIS A 154 -8.45 -3.91 5.95
C HIS A 154 -7.69 -5.02 6.69
N GLY A 155 -6.56 -5.47 6.17
CA GLY A 155 -5.71 -6.47 6.81
C GLY A 155 -4.64 -5.86 7.71
N PHE A 156 -4.04 -4.72 7.32
CA PHE A 156 -3.02 -4.06 8.13
C PHE A 156 -3.57 -3.64 9.51
N GLY A 157 -2.85 -4.01 10.57
CA GLY A 157 -3.27 -3.83 11.96
C GLY A 157 -4.21 -4.91 12.48
N VAL A 158 -4.62 -5.89 11.64
CA VAL A 158 -5.57 -6.96 12.00
C VAL A 158 -5.00 -8.35 11.68
N VAL A 159 -4.41 -8.51 10.51
CA VAL A 159 -3.81 -9.76 10.04
C VAL A 159 -2.30 -9.62 9.99
N GLY A 160 -1.57 -10.65 10.39
CA GLY A 160 -0.12 -10.60 10.36
C GLY A 160 0.54 -11.96 10.45
N GLU A 161 1.84 -11.92 10.52
CA GLU A 161 2.70 -13.07 10.73
C GLU A 161 2.25 -13.85 11.97
N ARG A 162 2.22 -15.16 11.86
CA ARG A 162 1.75 -16.06 12.89
C ARG A 162 2.82 -17.08 13.28
N SER A 163 3.05 -17.26 14.59
CA SER A 163 3.84 -18.37 15.11
C SER A 163 3.01 -19.66 15.14
N PRO A 164 3.64 -20.86 15.02
CA PRO A 164 2.92 -22.14 15.03
C PRO A 164 2.05 -22.36 16.27
N ASP A 165 2.51 -21.86 17.43
CA ASP A 165 1.84 -22.04 18.72
C ASP A 165 0.84 -20.92 19.05
N GLU A 166 0.66 -19.98 18.15
CA GLU A 166 -0.22 -18.84 18.38
C GLU A 166 -1.69 -19.23 18.16
N PRO A 167 -2.57 -19.01 19.17
CA PRO A 167 -3.97 -19.42 19.10
C PRO A 167 -4.79 -18.59 18.11
N CYS A 168 -4.42 -17.31 17.88
CA CYS A 168 -5.10 -16.45 16.94
C CYS A 168 -4.81 -16.89 15.48
N PRO A 169 -5.81 -17.25 14.67
CA PRO A 169 -5.59 -17.69 13.29
C PRO A 169 -5.07 -16.58 12.38
N TYR A 170 -5.23 -15.32 12.77
CA TYR A 170 -4.83 -14.14 12.00
C TYR A 170 -3.46 -13.57 12.42
N GLY A 171 -2.80 -14.17 13.42
CA GLY A 171 -1.63 -13.59 14.06
C GLY A 171 -1.99 -12.46 15.03
N VAL A 172 -1.02 -12.03 15.85
CA VAL A 172 -1.21 -10.93 16.82
C VAL A 172 -0.43 -9.67 16.43
N LYS A 173 0.48 -9.77 15.46
CA LYS A 173 1.34 -8.63 15.07
C LYS A 173 0.64 -7.60 14.20
N GLY A 174 -0.43 -7.95 13.50
CA GLY A 174 -1.13 -7.04 12.59
C GLY A 174 -0.24 -6.46 11.47
N ASN A 175 0.88 -7.11 11.15
CA ASN A 175 1.90 -6.60 10.24
C ASN A 175 1.70 -6.97 8.76
N SER A 176 0.45 -7.13 8.36
CA SER A 176 -0.07 -7.29 6.99
C SER A 176 -0.31 -8.72 6.52
N LEU A 177 -1.15 -8.82 5.51
CA LEU A 177 -1.43 -10.08 4.81
C LEU A 177 -0.18 -10.64 4.09
N PHE A 178 0.75 -9.79 3.64
CA PHE A 178 2.03 -10.23 3.07
C PHE A 178 2.84 -11.06 4.07
N ARG A 179 2.93 -10.58 5.30
CA ARG A 179 3.62 -11.30 6.39
C ARG A 179 2.87 -12.57 6.77
N HIS A 180 1.55 -12.53 6.77
CA HIS A 180 0.71 -13.69 7.08
C HIS A 180 0.88 -14.83 6.08
N GLN A 181 1.01 -14.51 4.79
CA GLN A 181 1.15 -15.48 3.69
C GLN A 181 2.59 -15.63 3.17
N ASN A 182 3.60 -15.04 3.84
CA ASN A 182 5.02 -15.10 3.44
C ASN A 182 5.27 -14.65 1.99
N VAL A 183 4.65 -13.55 1.58
CA VAL A 183 4.84 -12.97 0.24
C VAL A 183 6.07 -12.07 0.22
N SER A 184 6.92 -12.21 -0.82
CA SER A 184 8.06 -11.33 -1.06
C SER A 184 7.63 -9.95 -1.59
N TYR A 185 8.39 -8.92 -1.23
CA TYR A 185 8.22 -7.57 -1.75
C TYR A 185 9.00 -7.32 -3.06
N ASP A 186 9.79 -8.27 -3.59
CA ASP A 186 10.69 -8.05 -4.73
C ASP A 186 9.99 -7.50 -5.98
N LYS A 187 8.78 -7.99 -6.27
CA LYS A 187 7.92 -7.54 -7.38
C LYS A 187 6.53 -7.18 -6.87
N ALA A 188 6.47 -6.59 -5.69
CA ALA A 188 5.20 -6.27 -5.07
C ALA A 188 5.23 -4.91 -4.36
N VAL A 189 4.07 -4.28 -4.35
CA VAL A 189 3.76 -3.07 -3.60
C VAL A 189 2.56 -3.38 -2.72
N LEU A 190 2.76 -3.28 -1.41
CA LEU A 190 1.68 -3.32 -0.43
C LEU A 190 1.25 -1.90 -0.13
N VAL A 191 -0.03 -1.62 -0.27
CA VAL A 191 -0.65 -0.37 0.17
C VAL A 191 -1.41 -0.62 1.45
N GLY A 192 -1.23 0.23 2.44
CA GLY A 192 -1.97 0.16 3.68
C GLY A 192 -2.47 1.52 4.14
N GLY A 193 -3.49 1.48 4.98
CA GLY A 193 -4.09 2.69 5.55
C GLY A 193 -4.15 2.64 7.06
N LEU A 194 -3.78 3.73 7.68
CA LEU A 194 -3.81 3.89 9.12
C LEU A 194 -5.15 4.46 9.64
N SER A 195 -6.08 4.77 8.72
CA SER A 195 -7.39 5.34 9.07
C SER A 195 -8.37 4.33 9.70
N LYS A 196 -8.06 3.04 9.65
CA LYS A 196 -8.89 1.96 10.21
C LYS A 196 -8.33 1.50 11.56
N ALA A 197 -7.40 0.58 11.58
CA ALA A 197 -6.86 0.02 12.82
C ALA A 197 -6.15 1.05 13.72
N TYR A 198 -5.50 2.06 13.14
CA TYR A 198 -4.71 3.07 13.88
C TYR A 198 -5.44 4.40 14.10
N SER A 199 -6.65 4.57 13.57
CA SER A 199 -7.44 5.82 13.69
C SER A 199 -6.66 7.10 13.33
N SER A 200 -5.74 7.01 12.36
CA SER A 200 -4.90 8.12 11.89
C SER A 200 -5.09 8.41 10.40
N LEU A 201 -5.11 9.68 10.02
CA LEU A 201 -5.18 10.07 8.61
C LEU A 201 -3.79 9.99 7.98
N LEU A 202 -3.41 8.79 7.60
CA LEU A 202 -2.16 8.50 6.93
C LEU A 202 -2.30 7.20 6.14
N ALA A 203 -1.49 7.04 5.10
CA ALA A 203 -1.41 5.82 4.31
C ALA A 203 0.05 5.57 3.92
N PHE A 204 0.35 4.35 3.50
CA PHE A 204 1.71 3.97 3.13
C PHE A 204 1.75 3.03 1.94
N LEU A 205 2.92 3.00 1.33
CA LEU A 205 3.37 1.99 0.38
C LEU A 205 4.57 1.28 1.00
N ALA A 206 4.52 -0.04 1.13
CA ALA A 206 5.69 -0.87 1.39
C ALA A 206 6.16 -1.45 0.04
N LEU A 207 7.42 -1.22 -0.33
CA LEU A 207 7.88 -1.38 -1.70
C LEU A 207 9.42 -1.47 -1.77
N PRO A 208 9.99 -1.89 -2.92
CA PRO A 208 11.43 -1.77 -3.16
C PRO A 208 11.91 -0.30 -3.13
N THR A 209 13.09 -0.06 -2.57
CA THR A 209 13.70 1.28 -2.47
C THR A 209 13.77 2.00 -3.82
N GLN A 210 14.07 1.28 -4.90
CA GLN A 210 14.14 1.87 -6.23
C GLN A 210 12.79 2.47 -6.67
N LEU A 211 11.67 1.80 -6.36
CA LEU A 211 10.34 2.33 -6.63
C LEU A 211 10.01 3.53 -5.73
N LYS A 212 10.41 3.51 -4.45
CA LYS A 212 10.26 4.67 -3.55
C LYS A 212 10.92 5.90 -4.14
N GLU A 213 12.17 5.80 -4.56
CA GLU A 213 12.90 6.93 -5.12
C GLU A 213 12.24 7.46 -6.42
N ALA A 214 11.76 6.57 -7.27
CA ALA A 214 11.00 6.97 -8.46
C ALA A 214 9.68 7.69 -8.09
N LEU A 215 8.93 7.18 -7.12
CA LEU A 215 7.66 7.76 -6.70
C LEU A 215 7.83 9.13 -6.01
N LYS A 216 8.95 9.39 -5.33
CA LYS A 216 9.25 10.71 -4.76
C LYS A 216 9.32 11.83 -5.80
N VAL A 217 9.65 11.50 -7.04
CA VAL A 217 9.75 12.46 -8.15
C VAL A 217 8.62 12.36 -9.17
N LEU A 218 7.79 11.32 -9.10
CA LEU A 218 6.71 11.08 -10.06
C LEU A 218 5.31 11.14 -9.44
N ALA A 219 5.18 10.87 -8.14
CA ALA A 219 3.86 10.83 -7.50
C ALA A 219 3.40 12.23 -7.06
N PRO A 220 2.31 12.78 -7.65
CA PRO A 220 1.82 14.10 -7.34
C PRO A 220 1.58 14.38 -5.84
N PRO A 221 1.10 13.45 -5.02
CA PRO A 221 0.91 13.71 -3.59
C PRO A 221 2.21 13.98 -2.82
N TYR A 222 3.32 13.41 -3.23
CA TYR A 222 4.62 13.69 -2.61
C TYR A 222 5.16 15.07 -3.02
N LEU A 223 4.94 15.44 -4.28
CA LEU A 223 5.46 16.66 -4.88
C LEU A 223 4.63 17.91 -4.52
N TYR A 224 3.33 17.79 -4.63
CA TYR A 224 2.41 18.94 -4.66
C TYR A 224 1.39 18.98 -3.53
N SER A 225 1.15 17.87 -2.84
CA SER A 225 0.29 17.86 -1.66
C SER A 225 1.05 18.37 -0.43
N GLY A 226 0.37 19.08 0.46
CA GLY A 226 0.89 19.28 1.80
C GLY A 226 1.06 17.95 2.53
N PRO A 227 2.04 17.84 3.44
CA PRO A 227 2.20 16.69 4.31
C PRO A 227 0.99 16.50 5.22
N SER A 228 0.86 15.32 5.83
CA SER A 228 -0.17 15.07 6.84
C SER A 228 0.04 15.94 8.08
N PRO A 229 -1.05 16.34 8.79
CA PRO A 229 -0.95 17.05 10.05
C PRO A 229 -0.12 16.30 11.09
N VAL A 230 0.61 17.03 11.93
CA VAL A 230 1.49 16.43 12.96
C VAL A 230 0.71 15.55 13.92
N ALA A 231 -0.54 15.87 14.26
CA ALA A 231 -1.39 15.02 15.08
C ALA A 231 -1.61 13.62 14.46
N SER A 232 -1.74 13.53 13.13
CA SER A 232 -1.87 12.24 12.44
C SER A 232 -0.56 11.44 12.47
N LEU A 233 0.57 12.12 12.28
CA LEU A 233 1.90 11.49 12.37
C LEU A 233 2.17 10.98 13.80
N ALA A 234 1.86 11.79 14.82
CA ALA A 234 1.97 11.41 16.23
C ALA A 234 1.10 10.19 16.55
N SER A 235 -0.18 10.21 16.10
CA SER A 235 -1.08 9.09 16.31
C SER A 235 -0.53 7.79 15.69
N THR A 236 0.09 7.90 14.53
CA THR A 236 0.72 6.76 13.86
C THR A 236 1.91 6.25 14.65
N GLN A 237 2.87 7.12 14.97
CA GLN A 237 4.12 6.71 15.64
C GLN A 237 3.84 6.10 17.01
N VAL A 238 3.00 6.72 17.81
CA VAL A 238 2.61 6.15 19.12
C VAL A 238 1.82 4.85 18.94
N GLY A 239 0.92 4.79 17.95
CA GLY A 239 0.16 3.57 17.64
C GLY A 239 1.00 2.38 17.19
N LEU A 240 2.20 2.61 16.63
CA LEU A 240 3.14 1.54 16.27
C LEU A 240 3.86 0.94 17.49
N THR A 241 3.87 1.64 18.63
CA THR A 241 4.59 1.24 19.86
C THR A 241 3.68 0.66 20.95
N VAL A 242 2.37 0.84 20.87
CA VAL A 242 1.36 0.34 21.81
C VAL A 242 0.56 -0.82 21.22
#